data_de38f55023ae7e511bc5aaae8255e37b
#
_entry.id   de38f55023ae7e511bc5aaae8255e37b
#
_cell.length_a   1.000
_cell.length_b   1.000
_cell.length_c   1.000
_cell.angle_alpha   90.00
_cell.angle_beta   90.00
_cell.angle_gamma   90.00
#
_symmetry.space_group_name_H-M   'P 1'
#
loop_
_entity.id
_entity.type
_entity.pdbx_description
1 polymer ?
#
loop_
_entity_poly.entity_id
_entity_poly.type
_entity_poly.pdbx_seq_one_letter_code
_entity_poly.pdbx_strand_id
1 'polypeptide(L)'
;MDEEPLHVTVWDEGPTGAPRALLVHGTMTWGTECFAGQRPLAGMFRLELMDRRGFGDSPDIERSDYAVDAEDIGRLLGDGAHLVGCSYGAAGAMLAAAARPEAVRSLTLIEPSPLRTAAAHPVVRAAVERIRAAFASAEGAGEMSAEEYLRQSTEAYGMRLPESTPRLLRAVRSAMRERPVWDAQIPLAPLARAQMPKTVVNGTWETAHPDYRAFVGDALAACGEYLADMIGARHVRVPGTDHAPHQDRPEVVNDVLARLWQS
;
A
#
# COMPACT_ATOMS: atom_id res chain seq x y z
N MET A 1 21.73 -15.23 12.57
CA MET A 1 20.44 -15.33 13.31
C MET A 1 19.41 -15.58 12.27
N ASP A 2 18.70 -16.70 12.35
CA ASP A 2 17.58 -16.96 11.45
C ASP A 2 16.49 -15.94 11.76
N GLU A 3 16.17 -15.13 10.78
CA GLU A 3 15.13 -14.10 10.92
C GLU A 3 13.77 -14.81 11.05
N GLU A 4 12.96 -14.46 12.05
CA GLU A 4 11.65 -15.07 12.24
C GLU A 4 10.80 -14.92 10.97
N PRO A 5 10.13 -16.01 10.52
CA PRO A 5 9.34 -15.99 9.30
C PRO A 5 8.14 -15.06 9.44
N LEU A 6 7.79 -14.41 8.33
CA LEU A 6 6.58 -13.61 8.24
C LEU A 6 5.32 -14.47 8.30
N HIS A 7 4.26 -13.89 8.84
CA HIS A 7 2.92 -14.45 8.68
C HIS A 7 2.38 -14.12 7.29
N VAL A 8 1.95 -15.16 6.57
CA VAL A 8 1.28 -15.03 5.27
C VAL A 8 0.02 -15.87 5.30
N THR A 9 -1.12 -15.21 5.21
CA THR A 9 -2.41 -15.90 5.04
C THR A 9 -2.57 -16.29 3.58
N VAL A 10 -2.91 -17.56 3.34
CA VAL A 10 -3.14 -18.07 1.99
C VAL A 10 -4.63 -18.33 1.77
N TRP A 11 -5.20 -17.75 0.72
CA TRP A 11 -6.52 -18.09 0.20
C TRP A 11 -6.34 -18.78 -1.16
N ASP A 12 -6.68 -20.06 -1.20
CA ASP A 12 -6.47 -20.94 -2.36
C ASP A 12 -7.70 -21.85 -2.50
N GLU A 13 -8.74 -21.33 -3.16
CA GLU A 13 -10.05 -21.98 -3.33
C GLU A 13 -10.26 -22.42 -4.80
N GLY A 14 -9.24 -22.20 -5.63
CA GLY A 14 -9.25 -22.46 -7.06
C GLY A 14 -8.62 -23.80 -7.46
N PRO A 15 -8.34 -23.97 -8.75
CA PRO A 15 -7.69 -25.19 -9.27
C PRO A 15 -6.24 -25.29 -8.76
N THR A 16 -5.78 -26.55 -8.60
CA THR A 16 -4.38 -26.83 -8.25
C THR A 16 -3.43 -26.16 -9.26
N GLY A 17 -2.45 -25.41 -8.74
CA GLY A 17 -1.49 -24.69 -9.58
C GLY A 17 -1.99 -23.35 -10.10
N ALA A 18 -3.05 -22.80 -9.51
CA ALA A 18 -3.50 -21.46 -9.80
C ALA A 18 -2.37 -20.42 -9.71
N PRO A 19 -2.33 -19.40 -10.58
CA PRO A 19 -1.31 -18.37 -10.52
C PRO A 19 -1.27 -17.67 -9.14
N ARG A 20 -0.06 -17.43 -8.63
CA ARG A 20 0.15 -16.76 -7.33
C ARG A 20 0.01 -15.27 -7.45
N ALA A 21 -0.63 -14.66 -6.43
CA ALA A 21 -0.68 -13.22 -6.25
C ALA A 21 -0.28 -12.88 -4.79
N LEU A 22 0.78 -12.08 -4.63
CA LEU A 22 1.26 -11.57 -3.35
C LEU A 22 0.67 -10.18 -3.12
N LEU A 23 -0.04 -10.00 -1.99
CA LEU A 23 -0.73 -8.77 -1.62
C LEU A 23 -0.11 -8.17 -0.36
N VAL A 24 0.31 -6.91 -0.45
CA VAL A 24 1.04 -6.18 0.60
C VAL A 24 0.22 -4.98 1.06
N HIS A 25 -0.19 -5.00 2.32
CA HIS A 25 -1.08 -4.01 2.92
C HIS A 25 -0.42 -2.67 3.23
N GLY A 26 -1.25 -1.65 3.47
CA GLY A 26 -0.86 -0.30 3.87
C GLY A 26 -0.53 -0.15 5.37
N THR A 27 -0.64 1.07 5.87
CA THR A 27 -0.46 1.39 7.30
C THR A 27 -1.74 1.11 8.11
N MET A 28 -1.62 0.94 9.43
CA MET A 28 -2.71 0.73 10.40
C MET A 28 -3.68 -0.44 10.08
N THR A 29 -3.24 -1.42 9.28
CA THR A 29 -4.03 -2.58 8.87
C THR A 29 -3.14 -3.82 8.77
N TRP A 30 -3.66 -4.95 8.30
CA TRP A 30 -2.93 -6.20 8.05
C TRP A 30 -3.50 -6.90 6.82
N GLY A 31 -2.84 -7.95 6.34
CA GLY A 31 -3.17 -8.56 5.06
C GLY A 31 -4.63 -8.92 4.87
N THR A 32 -5.21 -9.67 5.80
CA THR A 32 -6.61 -10.14 5.68
C THR A 32 -7.65 -9.03 5.87
N GLU A 33 -7.33 -7.97 6.60
CA GLU A 33 -8.19 -6.80 6.77
C GLU A 33 -8.17 -5.93 5.50
N CYS A 34 -6.97 -5.58 5.06
CA CYS A 34 -6.77 -4.72 3.90
C CYS A 34 -7.43 -5.29 2.64
N PHE A 35 -7.29 -6.61 2.43
CA PHE A 35 -7.72 -7.27 1.20
C PHE A 35 -8.94 -8.19 1.36
N ALA A 36 -9.77 -7.97 2.39
CA ALA A 36 -10.98 -8.76 2.60
C ALA A 36 -11.90 -8.81 1.36
N GLY A 37 -12.03 -7.69 0.65
CA GLY A 37 -12.83 -7.58 -0.57
C GLY A 37 -12.28 -8.34 -1.78
N GLN A 38 -11.02 -8.78 -1.74
CA GLN A 38 -10.37 -9.53 -2.82
C GLN A 38 -10.52 -11.05 -2.67
N ARG A 39 -11.11 -11.54 -1.57
CA ARG A 39 -11.33 -12.98 -1.35
C ARG A 39 -12.03 -13.70 -2.51
N PRO A 40 -12.99 -13.12 -3.26
CA PRO A 40 -13.59 -13.78 -4.41
C PRO A 40 -12.60 -14.19 -5.50
N LEU A 41 -11.43 -13.54 -5.59
CA LEU A 41 -10.37 -13.92 -6.54
C LEU A 41 -9.69 -15.24 -6.18
N ALA A 42 -9.81 -15.73 -4.93
CA ALA A 42 -9.23 -17.00 -4.50
C ALA A 42 -9.78 -18.23 -5.24
N GLY A 43 -10.94 -18.10 -5.88
CA GLY A 43 -11.50 -19.11 -6.76
C GLY A 43 -10.75 -19.30 -8.10
N MET A 44 -9.85 -18.35 -8.45
CA MET A 44 -9.08 -18.38 -9.71
C MET A 44 -7.57 -18.26 -9.49
N PHE A 45 -7.16 -17.68 -8.38
CA PHE A 45 -5.77 -17.35 -8.06
C PHE A 45 -5.44 -17.80 -6.65
N ARG A 46 -4.18 -18.17 -6.42
CA ARG A 46 -3.66 -18.37 -5.07
C ARG A 46 -3.24 -17.02 -4.49
N LEU A 47 -4.03 -16.48 -3.57
CA LEU A 47 -3.75 -15.21 -2.92
C LEU A 47 -2.88 -15.43 -1.68
N GLU A 48 -1.78 -14.74 -1.59
CA GLU A 48 -0.84 -14.73 -0.47
C GLU A 48 -0.84 -13.34 0.15
N LEU A 49 -1.48 -13.21 1.30
CA LEU A 49 -1.66 -11.95 2.00
C LEU A 49 -0.57 -11.83 3.07
N MET A 50 0.41 -11.01 2.80
CA MET A 50 1.54 -10.76 3.70
C MET A 50 1.10 -9.83 4.83
N ASP A 51 1.33 -10.23 6.08
CA ASP A 51 1.39 -9.30 7.19
C ASP A 51 2.82 -8.74 7.26
N ARG A 52 2.98 -7.42 7.12
CA ARG A 52 4.28 -6.76 7.24
C ARG A 52 4.80 -6.87 8.67
N ARG A 53 6.12 -6.81 8.89
CA ARG A 53 6.72 -6.85 10.24
C ARG A 53 6.13 -5.77 11.13
N GLY A 54 5.76 -6.15 12.35
CA GLY A 54 5.06 -5.31 13.31
C GLY A 54 3.54 -5.26 13.14
N PHE A 55 2.97 -5.86 12.08
CA PHE A 55 1.54 -5.88 11.82
C PHE A 55 0.97 -7.29 11.83
N GLY A 56 -0.36 -7.39 12.01
CA GLY A 56 -1.08 -8.64 11.97
C GLY A 56 -0.49 -9.69 12.92
N ASP A 57 -0.10 -10.84 12.40
CA ASP A 57 0.51 -11.94 13.15
C ASP A 57 2.02 -12.11 12.81
N SER A 58 2.60 -11.18 12.07
CA SER A 58 4.03 -11.17 11.78
C SER A 58 4.86 -10.73 12.99
N PRO A 59 6.16 -11.12 13.05
CA PRO A 59 7.07 -10.72 14.12
C PRO A 59 7.16 -9.20 14.30
N ASP A 60 7.43 -8.78 15.52
CA ASP A 60 7.69 -7.37 15.82
C ASP A 60 9.01 -6.89 15.20
N ILE A 61 9.07 -5.62 14.95
CA ILE A 61 10.26 -4.90 14.49
C ILE A 61 10.35 -3.57 15.24
N GLU A 62 11.54 -3.12 15.53
CA GLU A 62 11.75 -1.85 16.23
C GLU A 62 11.12 -0.68 15.45
N ARG A 63 11.34 -0.67 14.14
CA ARG A 63 10.79 0.32 13.23
C ARG A 63 10.37 -0.33 11.91
N SER A 64 9.10 -0.23 11.54
CA SER A 64 8.64 -0.69 10.23
C SER A 64 9.23 0.19 9.12
N ASP A 65 9.76 -0.45 8.08
CA ASP A 65 10.48 0.21 6.98
C ASP A 65 10.16 -0.46 5.64
N TYR A 66 9.74 0.34 4.67
CA TYR A 66 9.42 -0.13 3.33
C TYR A 66 10.63 -0.77 2.60
N ALA A 67 11.88 -0.50 3.01
CA ALA A 67 13.05 -1.17 2.47
C ALA A 67 13.16 -2.61 3.00
N VAL A 68 12.86 -2.83 4.29
CA VAL A 68 12.77 -4.17 4.89
C VAL A 68 11.60 -4.93 4.28
N ASP A 69 10.44 -4.27 4.13
CA ASP A 69 9.29 -4.86 3.43
C ASP A 69 9.67 -5.33 2.02
N ALA A 70 10.48 -4.55 1.29
CA ALA A 70 10.92 -4.91 -0.06
C ALA A 70 11.78 -6.18 -0.10
N GLU A 71 12.66 -6.38 0.91
CA GLU A 71 13.45 -7.61 1.04
C GLU A 71 12.56 -8.81 1.34
N ASP A 72 11.59 -8.65 2.25
CA ASP A 72 10.62 -9.68 2.60
C ASP A 72 9.74 -10.05 1.39
N ILE A 73 9.22 -9.06 0.66
CA ILE A 73 8.48 -9.26 -0.59
C ILE A 73 9.35 -10.00 -1.61
N GLY A 74 10.61 -9.60 -1.76
CA GLY A 74 11.56 -10.26 -2.66
C GLY A 74 11.73 -11.75 -2.37
N ARG A 75 11.76 -12.15 -1.08
CA ARG A 75 11.83 -13.57 -0.68
C ARG A 75 10.52 -14.28 -0.98
N LEU A 76 9.35 -13.65 -0.69
CA LEU A 76 8.03 -14.24 -0.92
C LEU A 76 7.66 -14.38 -2.39
N LEU A 77 8.20 -13.55 -3.28
CA LEU A 77 7.97 -13.67 -4.73
C LEU A 77 8.39 -15.03 -5.29
N GLY A 78 9.45 -15.66 -4.73
CA GLY A 78 9.93 -16.97 -5.16
C GLY A 78 10.21 -17.02 -6.67
N ASP A 79 9.59 -17.97 -7.36
CA ASP A 79 9.71 -18.18 -8.81
C ASP A 79 8.79 -17.27 -9.63
N GLY A 80 8.00 -16.44 -8.97
CA GLY A 80 7.18 -15.42 -9.60
C GLY A 80 5.74 -15.38 -9.13
N ALA A 81 5.24 -14.15 -8.94
CA ALA A 81 3.87 -13.87 -8.56
C ALA A 81 3.37 -12.54 -9.19
N HIS A 82 2.05 -12.38 -9.27
CA HIS A 82 1.46 -11.05 -9.42
C HIS A 82 1.66 -10.31 -8.10
N LEU A 83 2.11 -9.05 -8.15
CA LEU A 83 2.42 -8.27 -6.96
C LEU A 83 1.45 -7.10 -6.83
N VAL A 84 0.79 -7.00 -5.68
CA VAL A 84 -0.10 -5.88 -5.33
C VAL A 84 0.43 -5.19 -4.09
N GLY A 85 0.66 -3.89 -4.16
CA GLY A 85 1.00 -3.06 -3.00
C GLY A 85 -0.03 -1.95 -2.80
N CYS A 86 -0.54 -1.82 -1.57
CA CYS A 86 -1.50 -0.78 -1.20
C CYS A 86 -0.84 0.28 -0.33
N SER A 87 -1.03 1.55 -0.65
CA SER A 87 -0.58 2.70 0.15
C SER A 87 0.91 2.59 0.54
N TYR A 88 1.21 2.44 1.83
CA TYR A 88 2.56 2.20 2.33
C TYR A 88 3.22 0.97 1.68
N GLY A 89 2.48 -0.15 1.58
CA GLY A 89 2.96 -1.38 0.98
C GLY A 89 3.33 -1.24 -0.51
N ALA A 90 2.80 -0.21 -1.18
CA ALA A 90 3.18 0.08 -2.56
C ALA A 90 4.67 0.48 -2.69
N ALA A 91 5.24 1.16 -1.69
CA ALA A 91 6.66 1.52 -1.72
C ALA A 91 7.56 0.28 -1.65
N GLY A 92 7.27 -0.67 -0.73
CA GLY A 92 7.96 -1.96 -0.66
C GLY A 92 7.80 -2.77 -1.95
N ALA A 93 6.58 -2.84 -2.50
CA ALA A 93 6.29 -3.52 -3.76
C ALA A 93 7.06 -2.92 -4.95
N MET A 94 7.14 -1.59 -5.04
CA MET A 94 7.91 -0.91 -6.09
C MET A 94 9.42 -1.22 -5.98
N LEU A 95 9.98 -1.19 -4.76
CA LEU A 95 11.39 -1.51 -4.53
C LEU A 95 11.69 -2.98 -4.87
N ALA A 96 10.85 -3.91 -4.41
CA ALA A 96 11.01 -5.33 -4.72
C ALA A 96 10.91 -5.61 -6.23
N ALA A 97 9.93 -4.99 -6.92
CA ALA A 97 9.77 -5.11 -8.37
C ALA A 97 10.92 -4.47 -9.15
N ALA A 98 11.51 -3.38 -8.63
CA ALA A 98 12.69 -2.76 -9.24
C ALA A 98 13.95 -3.63 -9.09
N ALA A 99 14.08 -4.36 -7.98
CA ALA A 99 15.21 -5.23 -7.68
C ALA A 99 15.09 -6.62 -8.36
N ARG A 100 13.88 -7.14 -8.50
CA ARG A 100 13.60 -8.49 -9.05
C ARG A 100 12.47 -8.47 -10.10
N PRO A 101 12.62 -7.69 -11.19
CA PRO A 101 11.54 -7.56 -12.18
C PRO A 101 11.16 -8.90 -12.84
N GLU A 102 12.09 -9.86 -12.93
CA GLU A 102 11.87 -11.20 -13.47
C GLU A 102 10.95 -12.07 -12.61
N ALA A 103 10.84 -11.78 -11.31
CA ALA A 103 9.97 -12.49 -10.37
C ALA A 103 8.58 -11.85 -10.25
N VAL A 104 8.31 -10.75 -10.96
CA VAL A 104 7.02 -10.06 -10.91
C VAL A 104 6.27 -10.28 -12.22
N ARG A 105 5.20 -11.06 -12.18
CA ARG A 105 4.35 -11.33 -13.36
C ARG A 105 3.56 -10.09 -13.78
N SER A 106 3.06 -9.33 -12.82
CA SER A 106 2.47 -8.00 -13.00
C SER A 106 2.58 -7.20 -11.71
N LEU A 107 2.59 -5.89 -11.79
CA LEU A 107 2.63 -4.98 -10.65
C LEU A 107 1.36 -4.14 -10.61
N THR A 108 0.63 -4.19 -9.48
CA THR A 108 -0.48 -3.28 -9.19
C THR A 108 -0.17 -2.44 -7.97
N LEU A 109 -0.31 -1.14 -8.10
CA LEU A 109 -0.13 -0.16 -7.02
C LEU A 109 -1.48 0.49 -6.73
N ILE A 110 -2.02 0.27 -5.52
CA ILE A 110 -3.29 0.85 -5.09
C ILE A 110 -2.99 2.03 -4.17
N GLU A 111 -3.43 3.23 -4.56
CA GLU A 111 -3.18 4.47 -3.80
C GLU A 111 -1.72 4.61 -3.35
N PRO A 112 -0.74 4.52 -4.26
CA PRO A 112 0.67 4.58 -3.89
C PRO A 112 1.03 5.92 -3.25
N SER A 113 1.79 5.88 -2.14
CA SER A 113 2.07 7.03 -1.30
C SER A 113 3.54 7.48 -1.18
N PRO A 114 4.51 7.09 -2.04
CA PRO A 114 5.87 7.62 -2.00
C PRO A 114 5.91 9.02 -2.65
N LEU A 115 5.33 10.01 -1.98
CA LEU A 115 5.10 11.35 -2.54
C LEU A 115 6.38 12.02 -3.02
N ARG A 116 7.49 11.89 -2.29
CA ARG A 116 8.76 12.48 -2.69
C ARG A 116 9.26 11.94 -4.03
N THR A 117 8.95 10.71 -4.38
CA THR A 117 9.28 10.12 -5.69
C THR A 117 8.59 10.89 -6.83
N ALA A 118 7.38 11.39 -6.58
CA ALA A 118 6.57 12.14 -7.53
C ALA A 118 6.67 13.68 -7.35
N ALA A 119 7.65 14.19 -6.60
CA ALA A 119 7.77 15.62 -6.27
C ALA A 119 8.11 16.52 -7.48
N ALA A 120 8.35 15.97 -8.67
CA ALA A 120 8.37 16.74 -9.92
C ALA A 120 6.98 17.30 -10.24
N HIS A 121 5.90 16.62 -9.82
CA HIS A 121 4.53 17.13 -9.96
C HIS A 121 4.27 18.25 -8.94
N PRO A 122 3.75 19.44 -9.37
CA PRO A 122 3.63 20.62 -8.49
C PRO A 122 2.76 20.40 -7.25
N VAL A 123 1.62 19.71 -7.42
CA VAL A 123 0.69 19.39 -6.31
C VAL A 123 1.36 18.50 -5.28
N VAL A 124 2.11 17.48 -5.74
CA VAL A 124 2.81 16.55 -4.86
C VAL A 124 3.94 17.26 -4.10
N ARG A 125 4.72 18.11 -4.80
CA ARG A 125 5.79 18.90 -4.18
C ARG A 125 5.28 19.78 -3.05
N ALA A 126 4.19 20.53 -3.28
CA ALA A 126 3.57 21.37 -2.27
C ALA A 126 3.08 20.56 -1.06
N ALA A 127 2.54 19.36 -1.29
CA ALA A 127 2.13 18.47 -0.21
C ALA A 127 3.33 17.94 0.59
N VAL A 128 4.41 17.52 -0.05
CA VAL A 128 5.66 17.08 0.62
C VAL A 128 6.22 18.20 1.51
N GLU A 129 6.27 19.44 1.02
CA GLU A 129 6.74 20.59 1.79
C GLU A 129 5.85 20.83 3.03
N ARG A 130 4.53 20.78 2.86
CA ARG A 130 3.55 20.95 3.93
C ARG A 130 3.64 19.85 4.98
N ILE A 131 3.73 18.57 4.56
CA ILE A 131 3.86 17.43 5.46
C ILE A 131 5.19 17.51 6.22
N ARG A 132 6.29 17.86 5.55
CA ARG A 132 7.60 18.03 6.19
C ARG A 132 7.57 19.12 7.26
N ALA A 133 6.93 20.26 6.99
CA ALA A 133 6.76 21.33 7.96
C ALA A 133 5.94 20.87 9.19
N ALA A 134 4.87 20.10 8.97
CA ALA A 134 4.06 19.55 10.05
C ALA A 134 4.85 18.57 10.92
N PHE A 135 5.63 17.69 10.33
CA PHE A 135 6.52 16.76 11.07
C PHE A 135 7.56 17.51 11.90
N ALA A 136 8.23 18.51 11.33
CA ALA A 136 9.21 19.31 12.06
C ALA A 136 8.56 20.08 13.24
N SER A 137 7.33 20.51 13.12
CA SER A 137 6.59 21.19 14.19
C SER A 137 6.14 20.23 15.30
N ALA A 138 6.02 18.95 15.00
CA ALA A 138 5.65 17.91 15.97
C ALA A 138 6.87 17.35 16.74
N GLU A 139 8.12 17.65 16.32
CA GLU A 139 9.32 17.29 17.04
C GLU A 139 9.31 17.92 18.43
N GLY A 140 9.28 17.09 19.49
CA GLY A 140 9.17 17.53 20.88
C GLY A 140 7.76 17.54 21.47
N ALA A 141 6.73 17.19 20.70
CA ALA A 141 5.44 16.82 21.25
C ALA A 141 5.58 15.55 22.11
N GLY A 142 4.92 15.52 23.29
CA GLY A 142 4.97 14.38 24.20
C GLY A 142 4.52 13.06 23.53
N GLU A 143 4.80 11.93 24.19
CA GLU A 143 4.34 10.61 23.70
C GLU A 143 2.81 10.58 23.58
N MET A 144 2.33 10.23 22.40
CA MET A 144 0.91 10.03 22.11
C MET A 144 0.57 8.55 22.26
N SER A 145 -0.60 8.23 22.85
CA SER A 145 -1.07 6.84 22.88
C SER A 145 -1.56 6.37 21.51
N ALA A 146 -1.61 5.04 21.31
CA ALA A 146 -2.13 4.48 20.07
C ALA A 146 -3.63 4.84 19.85
N GLU A 147 -4.42 4.87 20.92
CA GLU A 147 -5.83 5.25 20.89
C GLU A 147 -6.00 6.71 20.45
N GLU A 148 -5.18 7.60 21.00
CA GLU A 148 -5.22 9.02 20.65
C GLU A 148 -4.76 9.25 19.21
N TYR A 149 -3.70 8.55 18.78
CA TYR A 149 -3.24 8.61 17.39
C TYR A 149 -4.32 8.12 16.42
N LEU A 150 -4.97 6.99 16.72
CA LEU A 150 -6.07 6.45 15.92
C LEU A 150 -7.21 7.47 15.83
N ARG A 151 -7.60 8.05 16.96
CA ARG A 151 -8.67 9.06 17.02
C ARG A 151 -8.34 10.29 16.17
N GLN A 152 -7.14 10.83 16.31
CA GLN A 152 -6.71 12.00 15.51
C GLN A 152 -6.61 11.69 14.03
N SER A 153 -6.12 10.48 13.68
CA SER A 153 -5.99 10.06 12.28
C SER A 153 -7.32 9.74 11.59
N THR A 154 -8.42 9.68 12.33
CA THR A 154 -9.76 9.40 11.80
C THR A 154 -10.71 10.59 11.93
N GLU A 155 -10.94 11.07 13.16
CA GLU A 155 -11.93 12.14 13.41
C GLU A 155 -11.54 13.47 12.77
N ALA A 156 -10.24 13.81 12.71
CA ALA A 156 -9.77 15.03 12.06
C ALA A 156 -10.14 15.10 10.57
N TYR A 157 -10.39 13.97 9.95
CA TYR A 157 -10.75 13.85 8.53
C TYR A 157 -12.22 13.44 8.31
N GLY A 158 -13.05 13.55 9.35
CA GLY A 158 -14.48 13.23 9.27
C GLY A 158 -14.77 11.74 9.10
N MET A 159 -13.79 10.85 9.32
CA MET A 159 -13.97 9.41 9.27
C MET A 159 -14.55 8.89 10.60
N ARG A 160 -15.30 7.79 10.51
CA ARG A 160 -15.79 7.10 11.69
C ARG A 160 -14.63 6.42 12.42
N LEU A 161 -14.51 6.66 13.74
CA LEU A 161 -13.54 5.97 14.58
C LEU A 161 -13.88 4.46 14.61
N PRO A 162 -12.94 3.58 14.21
CA PRO A 162 -13.15 2.14 14.31
C PRO A 162 -13.08 1.67 15.76
N GLU A 163 -13.60 0.46 16.02
CA GLU A 163 -13.47 -0.18 17.32
C GLU A 163 -11.98 -0.46 17.64
N SER A 164 -11.52 0.00 18.81
CA SER A 164 -10.14 -0.14 19.25
C SER A 164 -9.85 -1.57 19.74
N THR A 165 -9.73 -2.52 18.81
CA THR A 165 -9.32 -3.88 19.13
C THR A 165 -7.83 -3.97 19.46
N PRO A 166 -7.36 -4.97 20.27
CA PRO A 166 -5.93 -5.16 20.55
C PRO A 166 -5.09 -5.29 19.28
N ARG A 167 -5.63 -5.95 18.24
CA ARG A 167 -4.95 -6.13 16.93
C ARG A 167 -4.82 -4.80 16.19
N LEU A 168 -5.88 -3.99 16.14
CA LEU A 168 -5.84 -2.66 15.54
C LEU A 168 -4.85 -1.75 16.28
N LEU A 169 -4.89 -1.72 17.62
CA LEU A 169 -3.97 -0.91 18.40
C LEU A 169 -2.52 -1.35 18.25
N ARG A 170 -2.24 -2.65 18.02
CA ARG A 170 -0.92 -3.13 17.64
C ARG A 170 -0.51 -2.54 16.29
N ALA A 171 -1.37 -2.59 15.28
CA ALA A 171 -1.11 -2.03 13.97
C ALA A 171 -0.88 -0.50 14.02
N VAL A 172 -1.64 0.21 14.85
CA VAL A 172 -1.45 1.65 15.08
C VAL A 172 -0.10 1.94 15.74
N ARG A 173 0.31 1.20 16.78
CA ARG A 173 1.65 1.36 17.41
C ARG A 173 2.79 1.15 16.41
N SER A 174 2.64 0.18 15.51
CA SER A 174 3.62 -0.05 14.43
C SER A 174 3.63 1.10 13.43
N ALA A 175 2.46 1.61 13.05
CA ALA A 175 2.31 2.74 12.15
C ALA A 175 2.94 4.03 12.69
N MET A 176 2.82 4.28 13.99
CA MET A 176 3.48 5.44 14.66
C MET A 176 5.00 5.42 14.57
N ARG A 177 5.59 4.24 14.31
CA ARG A 177 7.04 4.02 14.19
C ARG A 177 7.49 3.73 12.76
N GLU A 178 6.58 3.79 11.78
CA GLU A 178 6.95 3.57 10.38
C GLU A 178 7.94 4.64 9.90
N ARG A 179 8.89 4.21 9.08
CA ARG A 179 9.65 5.16 8.28
C ARG A 179 8.70 5.92 7.37
N PRO A 180 8.73 7.28 7.35
CA PRO A 180 7.77 8.05 6.58
C PRO A 180 7.79 7.71 5.09
N VAL A 181 6.71 7.09 4.58
CA VAL A 181 6.61 6.69 3.16
C VAL A 181 6.49 7.88 2.22
N TRP A 182 5.92 8.99 2.68
CA TRP A 182 5.85 10.21 1.88
C TRP A 182 7.24 10.77 1.50
N ASP A 183 8.28 10.46 2.28
CA ASP A 183 9.69 10.84 2.01
C ASP A 183 10.47 9.76 1.23
N ALA A 184 9.83 8.65 0.84
CA ALA A 184 10.47 7.59 0.08
C ALA A 184 10.88 8.06 -1.32
N GLN A 185 12.12 7.71 -1.72
CA GLN A 185 12.63 7.89 -3.07
C GLN A 185 12.78 6.54 -3.75
N ILE A 186 11.86 6.22 -4.64
CA ILE A 186 11.85 4.95 -5.37
C ILE A 186 12.52 5.14 -6.74
N PRO A 187 13.45 4.27 -7.15
CA PRO A 187 14.07 4.32 -8.47
C PRO A 187 13.06 3.90 -9.54
N LEU A 188 12.54 4.84 -10.32
CA LEU A 188 11.53 4.58 -11.35
C LEU A 188 12.11 3.98 -12.62
N ALA A 189 13.38 4.24 -12.95
CA ALA A 189 14.00 3.79 -14.19
C ALA A 189 14.03 2.24 -14.35
N PRO A 190 14.31 1.42 -13.32
CA PRO A 190 14.16 -0.03 -13.42
C PRO A 190 12.73 -0.47 -13.72
N LEU A 191 11.73 0.14 -13.04
CA LEU A 191 10.32 -0.16 -13.26
C LEU A 191 9.85 0.24 -14.67
N ALA A 192 10.31 1.38 -15.18
CA ALA A 192 10.00 1.82 -16.53
C ALA A 192 10.53 0.86 -17.61
N ARG A 193 11.71 0.28 -17.39
CA ARG A 193 12.32 -0.69 -18.33
C ARG A 193 11.74 -2.10 -18.22
N ALA A 194 11.15 -2.43 -17.08
CA ALA A 194 10.60 -3.76 -16.84
C ALA A 194 9.39 -4.03 -17.76
N GLN A 195 9.36 -5.23 -18.35
CA GLN A 195 8.35 -5.61 -19.34
C GLN A 195 7.04 -6.13 -18.73
N MET A 196 7.02 -6.43 -17.42
CA MET A 196 5.78 -6.87 -16.78
C MET A 196 4.67 -5.83 -16.93
N PRO A 197 3.41 -6.25 -17.11
CA PRO A 197 2.26 -5.34 -17.07
C PRO A 197 2.16 -4.61 -15.73
N LYS A 198 1.85 -3.31 -15.78
CA LYS A 198 1.77 -2.46 -14.59
C LYS A 198 0.45 -1.68 -14.57
N THR A 199 -0.16 -1.58 -13.39
CA THR A 199 -1.39 -0.81 -13.18
C THR A 199 -1.27 0.01 -11.89
N VAL A 200 -1.70 1.26 -11.95
CA VAL A 200 -1.92 2.12 -10.78
C VAL A 200 -3.41 2.32 -10.63
N VAL A 201 -3.93 2.11 -9.43
CA VAL A 201 -5.35 2.25 -9.09
C VAL A 201 -5.50 3.35 -8.06
N ASN A 202 -6.25 4.38 -8.37
CA ASN A 202 -6.62 5.46 -7.44
C ASN A 202 -8.14 5.61 -7.36
N GLY A 203 -8.63 6.10 -6.23
CA GLY A 203 -9.96 6.68 -6.14
C GLY A 203 -10.07 8.00 -6.90
N THR A 204 -11.28 8.49 -7.10
CA THR A 204 -11.50 9.83 -7.67
C THR A 204 -11.46 10.94 -6.61
N TRP A 205 -11.52 10.59 -5.33
CA TRP A 205 -11.47 11.49 -4.17
C TRP A 205 -12.62 12.52 -4.12
N GLU A 206 -13.61 12.39 -4.96
CA GLU A 206 -14.74 13.33 -5.05
C GLU A 206 -15.70 13.24 -3.86
N THR A 207 -15.74 12.08 -3.20
CA THR A 207 -16.59 11.80 -2.02
C THR A 207 -15.85 11.95 -0.70
N ALA A 208 -14.53 12.16 -0.71
CA ALA A 208 -13.73 12.33 0.49
C ALA A 208 -14.09 13.61 1.23
N HIS A 209 -13.92 13.59 2.58
CA HIS A 209 -14.05 14.82 3.37
C HIS A 209 -13.12 15.91 2.83
N PRO A 210 -13.58 17.17 2.66
CA PRO A 210 -12.80 18.23 2.02
C PRO A 210 -11.41 18.44 2.65
N ASP A 211 -11.30 18.39 3.98
CA ASP A 211 -10.03 18.56 4.68
C ASP A 211 -9.08 17.40 4.42
N TYR A 212 -9.59 16.16 4.38
CA TYR A 212 -8.79 14.98 4.05
C TYR A 212 -8.28 15.02 2.61
N ARG A 213 -9.18 15.38 1.69
CA ARG A 213 -8.81 15.57 0.29
C ARG A 213 -7.74 16.64 0.12
N ALA A 214 -7.92 17.81 0.74
CA ALA A 214 -6.96 18.92 0.67
C ALA A 214 -5.63 18.59 1.37
N PHE A 215 -5.67 17.81 2.47
CA PHE A 215 -4.47 17.43 3.21
C PHE A 215 -3.58 16.48 2.41
N VAL A 216 -4.15 15.40 1.86
CA VAL A 216 -3.37 14.34 1.21
C VAL A 216 -4.00 13.82 -0.08
N GLY A 217 -5.33 13.86 -0.25
CA GLY A 217 -6.04 13.20 -1.35
C GLY A 217 -5.61 13.69 -2.73
N ASP A 218 -5.58 15.00 -2.94
CA ASP A 218 -5.15 15.59 -4.21
C ASP A 218 -3.68 15.25 -4.53
N ALA A 219 -2.83 15.11 -3.49
CA ALA A 219 -1.43 14.71 -3.67
C ALA A 219 -1.29 13.23 -3.99
N LEU A 220 -2.09 12.35 -3.39
CA LEU A 220 -2.11 10.90 -3.69
C LEU A 220 -2.63 10.65 -5.11
N ALA A 221 -3.69 11.31 -5.51
CA ALA A 221 -4.21 11.24 -6.88
C ALA A 221 -3.14 11.67 -7.90
N ALA A 222 -2.50 12.81 -7.67
CA ALA A 222 -1.42 13.30 -8.53
C ALA A 222 -0.15 12.42 -8.49
N CYS A 223 0.16 11.82 -7.35
CA CYS A 223 1.26 10.86 -7.21
C CYS A 223 0.99 9.60 -8.06
N GLY A 224 -0.22 9.05 -7.98
CA GLY A 224 -0.60 7.89 -8.78
C GLY A 224 -0.55 8.16 -10.28
N GLU A 225 -1.05 9.30 -10.74
CA GLU A 225 -0.97 9.74 -12.13
C GLU A 225 0.49 9.85 -12.60
N TYR A 226 1.31 10.57 -11.83
CA TYR A 226 2.74 10.75 -12.13
C TYR A 226 3.48 9.41 -12.19
N LEU A 227 3.25 8.53 -11.22
CA LEU A 227 3.90 7.22 -11.20
C LEU A 227 3.47 6.37 -12.40
N ALA A 228 2.18 6.38 -12.74
CA ALA A 228 1.67 5.64 -13.89
C ALA A 228 2.36 6.06 -15.18
N ASP A 229 2.48 7.36 -15.41
CA ASP A 229 3.17 7.90 -16.59
C ASP A 229 4.64 7.52 -16.61
N MET A 230 5.34 7.68 -15.49
CA MET A 230 6.79 7.46 -15.40
C MET A 230 7.22 6.00 -15.55
N ILE A 231 6.37 5.05 -15.12
CA ILE A 231 6.70 3.61 -15.23
C ILE A 231 5.97 2.91 -16.37
N GLY A 232 5.21 3.65 -17.17
CA GLY A 232 4.41 3.08 -18.26
C GLY A 232 3.30 2.14 -17.77
N ALA A 233 2.64 2.50 -16.66
CA ALA A 233 1.53 1.73 -16.11
C ALA A 233 0.18 2.23 -16.63
N ARG A 234 -0.79 1.33 -16.73
CA ARG A 234 -2.19 1.73 -16.91
C ARG A 234 -2.67 2.45 -15.65
N HIS A 235 -3.22 3.65 -15.78
CA HIS A 235 -3.86 4.35 -14.67
C HIS A 235 -5.36 4.07 -14.66
N VAL A 236 -5.88 3.58 -13.55
CA VAL A 236 -7.32 3.30 -13.32
C VAL A 236 -7.80 4.18 -12.17
N ARG A 237 -8.86 4.94 -12.42
CA ARG A 237 -9.54 5.75 -11.40
C ARG A 237 -10.89 5.13 -11.08
N VAL A 238 -11.12 4.83 -9.80
CA VAL A 238 -12.35 4.19 -9.31
C VAL A 238 -13.31 5.27 -8.82
N PRO A 239 -14.44 5.50 -9.50
CA PRO A 239 -15.38 6.55 -9.14
C PRO A 239 -16.03 6.34 -7.76
N GLY A 240 -16.20 7.45 -7.01
CA GLY A 240 -16.90 7.44 -5.73
C GLY A 240 -16.10 6.78 -4.59
N THR A 241 -14.79 6.71 -4.74
CA THR A 241 -13.88 6.18 -3.70
C THR A 241 -12.75 7.16 -3.41
N ASP A 242 -12.10 6.97 -2.28
CA ASP A 242 -10.92 7.74 -1.87
C ASP A 242 -9.69 6.83 -1.69
N HIS A 243 -9.10 6.78 -0.49
CA HIS A 243 -7.86 6.04 -0.22
C HIS A 243 -7.99 4.51 -0.23
N ALA A 244 -9.19 3.96 -0.21
CA ALA A 244 -9.41 2.52 -0.13
C ALA A 244 -10.30 1.97 -1.27
N PRO A 245 -10.01 2.26 -2.57
CA PRO A 245 -10.88 1.85 -3.68
C PRO A 245 -11.10 0.33 -3.75
N HIS A 246 -10.16 -0.48 -3.28
CA HIS A 246 -10.25 -1.94 -3.22
C HIS A 246 -11.15 -2.46 -2.10
N GLN A 247 -11.46 -1.63 -1.11
CA GLN A 247 -12.42 -1.94 -0.03
C GLN A 247 -13.80 -1.35 -0.34
N ASP A 248 -13.85 -0.12 -0.85
CA ASP A 248 -15.10 0.59 -1.13
C ASP A 248 -15.83 0.04 -2.35
N ARG A 249 -15.07 -0.33 -3.39
CA ARG A 249 -15.58 -0.87 -4.66
C ARG A 249 -14.79 -2.12 -5.07
N PRO A 250 -14.82 -3.18 -4.22
CA PRO A 250 -14.02 -4.38 -4.44
C PRO A 250 -14.33 -5.06 -5.79
N GLU A 251 -15.56 -5.02 -6.26
CA GLU A 251 -15.96 -5.59 -7.54
C GLU A 251 -15.22 -4.95 -8.72
N VAL A 252 -15.03 -3.63 -8.69
CA VAL A 252 -14.33 -2.89 -9.75
C VAL A 252 -12.84 -3.22 -9.75
N VAL A 253 -12.23 -3.23 -8.55
CA VAL A 253 -10.80 -3.53 -8.41
C VAL A 253 -10.52 -4.99 -8.71
N ASN A 254 -11.38 -5.92 -8.29
CA ASN A 254 -11.25 -7.34 -8.61
C ASN A 254 -11.30 -7.60 -10.13
N ASP A 255 -12.18 -6.91 -10.86
CA ASP A 255 -12.22 -6.98 -12.32
C ASP A 255 -10.90 -6.49 -12.96
N VAL A 256 -10.31 -5.42 -12.44
CA VAL A 256 -9.01 -4.91 -12.91
C VAL A 256 -7.90 -5.93 -12.66
N LEU A 257 -7.85 -6.49 -11.46
CA LEU A 257 -6.85 -7.50 -11.07
C LEU A 257 -7.00 -8.79 -11.87
N ALA A 258 -8.23 -9.32 -11.99
CA ALA A 258 -8.48 -10.56 -12.72
C ALA A 258 -8.07 -10.45 -14.19
N ARG A 259 -8.41 -9.36 -14.88
CA ARG A 259 -8.01 -9.14 -16.28
C ARG A 259 -6.49 -9.01 -16.43
N LEU A 260 -5.83 -8.34 -15.49
CA LEU A 260 -4.38 -8.19 -15.51
C LEU A 260 -3.66 -9.52 -15.26
N TRP A 261 -4.19 -10.37 -14.38
CA TRP A 261 -3.57 -11.63 -13.98
C TRP A 261 -3.85 -12.79 -14.95
N GLN A 262 -4.82 -12.64 -15.83
CA GLN A 262 -5.13 -13.60 -16.90
C GLN A 262 -4.41 -13.29 -18.22
N SER A 263 -3.78 -12.11 -18.34
CA SER A 263 -3.01 -11.70 -19.51
C SER A 263 -1.56 -12.21 -19.41
#